data_97946c46b2f7eff0a3fc489554b463c8
#
_entry.id   97946c46b2f7eff0a3fc489554b463c8
#
_cell.length_a   1.000
_cell.length_b   1.000
_cell.length_c   1.000
_cell.angle_alpha   90.00
_cell.angle_beta   90.00
_cell.angle_gamma   90.00
#
_symmetry.space_group_name_H-M   'P 1'
#
loop_
_entity.id
_entity.type
_entity.pdbx_description
1 polymer ?
#
loop_
_entity_poly.entity_id
_entity_poly.type
_entity_poly.pdbx_seq_one_letter_code
_entity_poly.pdbx_strand_id
1 'polypeptide(L)'
;MEPYYQDESVTIYHADCREVIPTITCDIVMTDPPYGVEKSSGTINRKRAKAEYTSDFEDSPRYIARVVIPVVVECLKRWPVVLTPGNKCLMQYPQPDSLGCFYQPAAVGLQVFGNLDSQPILYYGKNPTKKNMGVPCSYVLTETPEKNGHPCPKPLGIWKRLMTNVTLEGMTVFDPFMGSGTTVVAARETGRKAIGAEIDERYCEIAAKRCSQRLLFAERLGSHAACCCASRRST
;
A
#
# COMPACT_ATOMS: atom_id res chain seq x y z
N MET A 1 -20.48 -6.85 7.70
CA MET A 1 -19.40 -7.85 7.41
C MET A 1 -18.49 -7.91 8.62
N GLU A 2 -18.12 -9.09 9.07
CA GLU A 2 -17.21 -9.27 10.21
C GLU A 2 -15.76 -9.13 9.74
N PRO A 3 -14.90 -8.35 10.43
CA PRO A 3 -13.50 -8.21 10.06
C PRO A 3 -12.71 -9.49 10.35
N TYR A 4 -11.73 -9.80 9.50
CA TYR A 4 -10.75 -10.86 9.73
C TYR A 4 -9.77 -10.52 10.87
N TYR A 5 -9.42 -9.24 10.95
CA TYR A 5 -8.60 -8.68 12.03
C TYR A 5 -9.05 -7.26 12.32
N GLN A 6 -9.09 -6.92 13.61
CA GLN A 6 -9.40 -5.56 14.05
C GLN A 6 -8.68 -5.22 15.35
N ASP A 7 -8.15 -3.99 15.40
CA ASP A 7 -7.68 -3.35 16.61
C ASP A 7 -8.05 -1.85 16.59
N GLU A 8 -7.45 -1.04 17.46
CA GLU A 8 -7.78 0.39 17.60
C GLU A 8 -7.50 1.20 16.33
N SER A 9 -6.55 0.78 15.49
CA SER A 9 -6.07 1.54 14.32
C SER A 9 -6.25 0.85 12.99
N VAL A 10 -6.40 -0.48 12.97
CA VAL A 10 -6.44 -1.28 11.73
C VAL A 10 -7.64 -2.21 11.72
N THR A 11 -8.35 -2.23 10.61
CA THR A 11 -9.39 -3.22 10.29
C THR A 11 -9.05 -3.90 8.98
N ILE A 12 -9.01 -5.22 8.94
CA ILE A 12 -8.74 -6.03 7.75
C ILE A 12 -9.97 -6.88 7.44
N TYR A 13 -10.42 -6.85 6.20
CA TYR A 13 -11.48 -7.71 5.69
C TYR A 13 -10.91 -8.75 4.73
N HIS A 14 -11.16 -10.02 5.01
CA HIS A 14 -10.99 -11.10 4.04
C HIS A 14 -12.22 -11.15 3.16
N ALA A 15 -12.23 -10.36 2.08
CA ALA A 15 -13.39 -10.19 1.22
C ALA A 15 -13.02 -9.55 -0.12
N ASP A 16 -13.91 -9.66 -1.08
CA ASP A 16 -13.86 -8.82 -2.27
C ASP A 16 -14.07 -7.35 -1.88
N CYS A 17 -13.17 -6.48 -2.29
CA CYS A 17 -13.26 -5.05 -1.96
C CYS A 17 -14.55 -4.39 -2.43
N ARG A 18 -15.22 -4.93 -3.46
CA ARG A 18 -16.52 -4.44 -3.96
C ARG A 18 -17.65 -4.61 -2.95
N GLU A 19 -17.52 -5.59 -2.04
CA GLU A 19 -18.46 -5.81 -0.94
C GLU A 19 -18.12 -4.91 0.26
N VAL A 20 -16.85 -4.56 0.44
CA VAL A 20 -16.38 -3.70 1.53
C VAL A 20 -16.68 -2.22 1.28
N ILE A 21 -16.42 -1.72 0.07
CA ILE A 21 -16.58 -0.31 -0.31
C ILE A 21 -17.94 0.30 0.11
N PRO A 22 -19.10 -0.36 -0.06
CA PRO A 22 -20.38 0.21 0.34
C PRO A 22 -20.57 0.36 1.85
N THR A 23 -19.81 -0.38 2.66
CA THR A 23 -19.99 -0.50 4.12
C THR A 23 -19.09 0.39 4.95
N ILE A 24 -18.10 1.04 4.32
CA ILE A 24 -17.06 1.82 5.00
C ILE A 24 -17.12 3.30 4.63
N THR A 25 -16.40 4.09 5.41
CA THR A 25 -16.00 5.45 5.06
C THR A 25 -14.51 5.63 5.36
N CYS A 26 -13.82 6.45 4.57
CA CYS A 26 -12.42 6.80 4.79
C CYS A 26 -12.16 8.25 4.35
N ASP A 27 -10.98 8.78 4.66
CA ASP A 27 -10.57 10.12 4.24
C ASP A 27 -9.86 10.09 2.88
N ILE A 28 -9.23 8.97 2.56
CA ILE A 28 -8.47 8.77 1.32
C ILE A 28 -8.30 7.26 1.03
N VAL A 29 -8.28 6.93 -0.26
CA VAL A 29 -7.83 5.62 -0.73
C VAL A 29 -6.36 5.71 -1.10
N MET A 30 -5.56 4.78 -0.60
CA MET A 30 -4.14 4.66 -0.94
C MET A 30 -3.82 3.19 -1.21
N THR A 31 -3.45 2.85 -2.44
CA THR A 31 -3.39 1.46 -2.88
C THR A 31 -2.30 1.17 -3.91
N ASP A 32 -1.85 -0.09 -3.92
CA ASP A 32 -0.91 -0.67 -4.89
C ASP A 32 -1.60 -1.85 -5.59
N PRO A 33 -2.49 -1.60 -6.56
CA PRO A 33 -3.28 -2.65 -7.20
C PRO A 33 -2.39 -3.54 -8.07
N PRO A 34 -2.88 -4.72 -8.51
CA PRO A 34 -2.22 -5.55 -9.52
C PRO A 34 -1.82 -4.76 -10.77
N TYR A 35 -0.73 -5.20 -11.45
CA TYR A 35 -0.13 -4.44 -12.56
C TYR A 35 -0.44 -4.95 -13.96
N GLY A 36 -1.17 -6.06 -14.08
CA GLY A 36 -1.45 -6.70 -15.36
C GLY A 36 -0.22 -7.41 -15.96
N VAL A 37 0.74 -7.78 -15.12
CA VAL A 37 1.93 -8.52 -15.54
C VAL A 37 1.63 -10.01 -15.51
N GLU A 38 1.04 -10.53 -16.59
CA GLU A 38 0.82 -11.97 -16.74
C GLU A 38 2.09 -12.75 -16.37
N LYS A 39 1.92 -13.91 -15.72
CA LYS A 39 3.02 -14.87 -15.53
C LYS A 39 3.58 -15.21 -16.90
N SER A 40 4.55 -14.42 -17.41
CA SER A 40 5.16 -14.69 -18.71
C SER A 40 5.88 -16.02 -18.64
N SER A 41 5.37 -16.99 -19.36
CA SER A 41 6.04 -18.23 -19.72
C SER A 41 7.28 -17.88 -20.56
N GLY A 42 8.41 -17.62 -19.91
CA GLY A 42 9.70 -17.56 -20.57
C GLY A 42 10.18 -16.15 -20.95
N THR A 43 11.17 -15.68 -20.29
CA THR A 43 12.32 -14.87 -20.68
C THR A 43 12.82 -13.93 -19.58
N ILE A 44 12.56 -14.21 -18.33
CA ILE A 44 13.29 -13.56 -17.24
C ILE A 44 13.98 -14.66 -16.41
N ASN A 45 15.28 -14.52 -16.25
CA ASN A 45 16.21 -15.38 -15.56
C ASN A 45 15.58 -16.17 -14.39
N ARG A 46 15.24 -17.45 -14.61
CA ARG A 46 14.58 -18.39 -13.68
C ARG A 46 15.24 -18.54 -12.31
N LYS A 47 16.42 -17.95 -12.09
CA LYS A 47 17.16 -18.03 -10.82
C LYS A 47 16.77 -16.95 -9.79
N ARG A 48 16.03 -15.89 -10.16
CA ARG A 48 15.60 -14.83 -9.22
C ARG A 48 14.09 -14.79 -8.93
N ALA A 49 13.25 -15.41 -9.73
CA ALA A 49 11.80 -15.39 -9.60
C ALA A 49 11.25 -16.68 -8.96
N LYS A 50 11.77 -17.06 -7.78
CA LYS A 50 11.11 -18.08 -6.92
C LYS A 50 10.19 -17.42 -5.86
N ALA A 51 9.54 -16.33 -6.19
CA ALA A 51 8.35 -15.94 -5.47
C ALA A 51 7.17 -16.56 -6.22
N GLU A 52 6.74 -17.71 -5.75
CA GLU A 52 5.53 -18.36 -6.26
C GLU A 52 4.34 -17.47 -5.87
N TYR A 53 3.72 -16.81 -6.85
CA TYR A 53 2.32 -16.43 -6.73
C TYR A 53 1.55 -17.73 -6.58
N THR A 54 1.22 -18.08 -5.36
CA THR A 54 0.58 -19.37 -5.03
C THR A 54 -0.94 -19.31 -5.16
N SER A 55 -1.50 -18.19 -5.63
CA SER A 55 -2.91 -18.03 -5.90
C SER A 55 -3.21 -18.20 -7.39
N ASP A 56 -4.37 -18.77 -7.71
CA ASP A 56 -4.99 -18.79 -9.05
C ASP A 56 -5.38 -17.37 -9.54
N PHE A 57 -4.76 -16.35 -8.95
CA PHE A 57 -5.03 -14.96 -9.22
C PHE A 57 -4.50 -14.58 -10.62
N GLU A 58 -5.41 -14.11 -11.47
CA GLU A 58 -5.10 -13.65 -12.83
C GLU A 58 -4.62 -12.18 -12.78
N ASP A 59 -3.31 -11.96 -12.71
CA ASP A 59 -2.74 -10.61 -12.90
C ASP A 59 -2.55 -10.32 -14.40
N SER A 60 -3.65 -10.02 -15.11
CA SER A 60 -3.67 -9.76 -16.55
C SER A 60 -4.20 -8.35 -16.87
N PRO A 61 -3.87 -7.78 -18.04
CA PRO A 61 -4.47 -6.52 -18.49
C PRO A 61 -6.00 -6.57 -18.54
N ARG A 62 -6.57 -7.75 -18.80
CA ARG A 62 -8.02 -7.98 -18.79
C ARG A 62 -8.59 -7.86 -17.37
N TYR A 63 -7.89 -8.41 -16.37
CA TYR A 63 -8.29 -8.27 -14.97
C TYR A 63 -8.24 -6.81 -14.54
N ILE A 64 -7.18 -6.08 -14.91
CA ILE A 64 -7.08 -4.64 -14.64
C ILE A 64 -8.31 -3.92 -15.20
N ALA A 65 -8.63 -4.12 -16.47
CA ALA A 65 -9.77 -3.44 -17.13
C ALA A 65 -11.13 -3.81 -16.53
N ARG A 66 -11.32 -5.06 -16.09
CA ARG A 66 -12.64 -5.57 -15.66
C ARG A 66 -12.89 -5.48 -14.15
N VAL A 67 -11.84 -5.46 -13.35
CA VAL A 67 -11.96 -5.48 -11.89
C VAL A 67 -11.31 -4.25 -11.27
N VAL A 68 -10.02 -4.03 -11.53
CA VAL A 68 -9.27 -2.96 -10.83
C VAL A 68 -9.79 -1.58 -11.22
N ILE A 69 -9.93 -1.28 -12.51
CA ILE A 69 -10.42 0.02 -12.98
C ILE A 69 -11.82 0.33 -12.45
N PRO A 70 -12.82 -0.56 -12.54
CA PRO A 70 -14.15 -0.32 -11.95
C PRO A 70 -14.10 -0.05 -10.44
N VAL A 71 -13.26 -0.76 -9.68
CA VAL A 71 -13.07 -0.51 -8.24
C VAL A 71 -12.49 0.88 -8.01
N VAL A 72 -11.45 1.25 -8.74
CA VAL A 72 -10.84 2.59 -8.65
C VAL A 72 -11.86 3.67 -8.98
N VAL A 73 -12.63 3.51 -10.06
CA VAL A 73 -13.69 4.45 -10.45
C VAL A 73 -14.77 4.56 -9.38
N GLU A 74 -15.15 3.48 -8.72
CA GLU A 74 -16.10 3.53 -7.61
C GLU A 74 -15.53 4.28 -6.40
N CYS A 75 -14.27 4.07 -6.07
CA CYS A 75 -13.57 4.83 -5.03
C CYS A 75 -13.51 6.33 -5.36
N LEU A 76 -13.24 6.70 -6.62
CA LEU A 76 -13.15 8.09 -7.07
C LEU A 76 -14.45 8.88 -6.93
N LYS A 77 -15.61 8.21 -6.90
CA LYS A 77 -16.92 8.86 -6.65
C LYS A 77 -17.08 9.33 -5.21
N ARG A 78 -16.26 8.81 -4.30
CA ARG A 78 -16.43 8.96 -2.85
C ARG A 78 -15.26 9.67 -2.17
N TRP A 79 -14.03 9.37 -2.59
CA TRP A 79 -12.82 9.78 -1.88
C TRP A 79 -11.71 10.21 -2.83
N PRO A 80 -10.76 11.02 -2.38
CA PRO A 80 -9.47 11.17 -3.05
C PRO A 80 -8.77 9.81 -3.14
N VAL A 81 -8.01 9.59 -4.23
CA VAL A 81 -7.31 8.33 -4.47
C VAL A 81 -5.86 8.59 -4.81
N VAL A 82 -4.96 7.86 -4.20
CA VAL A 82 -3.54 7.78 -4.56
C VAL A 82 -3.21 6.33 -4.85
N LEU A 83 -2.70 6.04 -6.04
CA LEU A 83 -2.40 4.67 -6.43
C LEU A 83 -1.14 4.55 -7.29
N THR A 84 -0.57 3.34 -7.29
CA THR A 84 0.62 2.97 -8.07
C THR A 84 0.27 1.89 -9.10
N PRO A 85 -0.14 2.26 -10.33
CA PRO A 85 -0.76 1.33 -11.30
C PRO A 85 0.23 0.39 -11.98
N GLY A 86 1.53 0.52 -11.70
CA GLY A 86 2.56 -0.06 -12.56
C GLY A 86 2.62 0.61 -13.94
N ASN A 87 3.53 0.17 -14.81
CA ASN A 87 3.74 0.82 -16.11
C ASN A 87 2.91 0.19 -17.22
N LYS A 88 2.63 -1.12 -17.16
CA LYS A 88 2.03 -1.87 -18.26
C LYS A 88 0.61 -1.40 -18.60
N CYS A 89 -0.20 -1.16 -17.60
CA CYS A 89 -1.61 -0.78 -17.75
C CYS A 89 -1.90 0.70 -17.44
N LEU A 90 -0.85 1.53 -17.29
CA LEU A 90 -0.98 2.94 -16.91
C LEU A 90 -2.03 3.71 -17.72
N MET A 91 -2.04 3.52 -19.04
CA MET A 91 -2.95 4.22 -19.96
C MET A 91 -4.42 3.74 -19.90
N GLN A 92 -4.73 2.72 -19.11
CA GLN A 92 -6.10 2.25 -18.91
C GLN A 92 -6.80 3.01 -17.77
N TYR A 93 -6.04 3.64 -16.88
CA TYR A 93 -6.58 4.38 -15.75
C TYR A 93 -7.16 5.73 -16.21
N PRO A 94 -8.18 6.26 -15.52
CA PRO A 94 -8.65 7.62 -15.77
C PRO A 94 -7.51 8.63 -15.71
N GLN A 95 -7.66 9.75 -16.39
CA GLN A 95 -6.67 10.82 -16.31
C GLN A 95 -6.56 11.34 -14.88
N PRO A 96 -5.36 11.34 -14.25
CA PRO A 96 -5.19 11.84 -12.90
C PRO A 96 -5.13 13.37 -12.85
N ASP A 97 -5.45 13.94 -11.68
CA ASP A 97 -5.28 15.38 -11.42
C ASP A 97 -3.80 15.75 -11.26
N SER A 98 -2.99 14.81 -10.79
CA SER A 98 -1.52 14.98 -10.70
C SER A 98 -0.81 13.65 -10.92
N LEU A 99 0.40 13.72 -11.48
CA LEU A 99 1.26 12.57 -11.73
C LEU A 99 2.58 12.74 -10.98
N GLY A 100 3.00 11.68 -10.31
CA GLY A 100 4.32 11.55 -9.70
C GLY A 100 4.96 10.23 -10.06
N CYS A 101 6.10 9.94 -9.47
CA CYS A 101 6.75 8.64 -9.59
C CYS A 101 7.58 8.28 -8.37
N PHE A 102 7.77 6.97 -8.17
CA PHE A 102 8.91 6.44 -7.44
C PHE A 102 10.05 6.25 -8.41
N TYR A 103 11.13 6.99 -8.24
CA TYR A 103 12.35 6.85 -9.01
C TYR A 103 13.33 5.93 -8.29
N GLN A 104 13.81 4.91 -8.97
CA GLN A 104 14.76 3.93 -8.45
C GLN A 104 16.05 3.95 -9.29
N PRO A 105 17.12 4.61 -8.82
CA PRO A 105 18.37 4.75 -9.56
C PRO A 105 19.01 3.41 -9.93
N ALA A 106 18.85 2.37 -9.09
CA ALA A 106 19.35 1.02 -9.34
C ALA A 106 18.33 0.16 -10.09
N ALA A 107 17.87 0.61 -11.24
CA ALA A 107 16.84 0.01 -12.08
C ALA A 107 16.73 -1.53 -12.01
N VAL A 108 15.52 -2.05 -11.76
CA VAL A 108 15.28 -3.48 -11.48
C VAL A 108 14.58 -4.24 -12.59
N GLY A 109 14.22 -3.59 -13.68
CA GLY A 109 13.50 -4.22 -14.79
C GLY A 109 14.03 -3.79 -16.15
N LEU A 110 13.80 -4.64 -17.17
CA LEU A 110 14.10 -4.32 -18.55
C LEU A 110 12.83 -3.88 -19.27
N GLN A 111 12.95 -2.83 -20.08
CA GLN A 111 11.97 -2.38 -21.04
C GLN A 111 12.57 -2.33 -22.43
N VAL A 112 11.75 -2.07 -23.46
CA VAL A 112 12.19 -2.01 -24.87
C VAL A 112 13.26 -0.94 -25.09
N PHE A 113 13.18 0.18 -24.37
CA PHE A 113 14.12 1.32 -24.52
C PHE A 113 15.03 1.52 -23.30
N GLY A 114 15.28 0.49 -22.49
CA GLY A 114 16.19 0.61 -21.37
C GLY A 114 15.68 -0.08 -20.09
N ASN A 115 16.15 0.43 -18.97
CA ASN A 115 15.77 -0.12 -17.66
C ASN A 115 14.50 0.57 -17.12
N LEU A 116 13.71 -0.22 -16.38
CA LEU A 116 12.59 0.31 -15.61
C LEU A 116 13.15 0.95 -14.33
N ASP A 117 13.27 2.24 -14.31
CA ASP A 117 13.80 3.04 -13.21
C ASP A 117 12.74 3.85 -12.45
N SER A 118 11.51 3.85 -12.93
CA SER A 118 10.42 4.62 -12.35
C SER A 118 9.10 3.86 -12.34
N GLN A 119 8.31 4.09 -11.28
CA GLN A 119 6.95 3.60 -11.14
C GLN A 119 6.01 4.79 -10.96
N PRO A 120 4.96 4.94 -11.78
CA PRO A 120 4.04 6.06 -11.68
C PRO A 120 3.24 6.04 -10.37
N ILE A 121 2.92 7.24 -9.89
CA ILE A 121 1.97 7.48 -8.81
C ILE A 121 0.87 8.37 -9.38
N LEU A 122 -0.36 7.92 -9.34
CA LEU A 122 -1.52 8.69 -9.79
C LEU A 122 -2.23 9.29 -8.58
N TYR A 123 -2.53 10.59 -8.68
CA TYR A 123 -3.24 11.34 -7.65
C TYR A 123 -4.56 11.85 -8.22
N TYR A 124 -5.65 11.56 -7.54
CA TYR A 124 -7.00 11.96 -7.91
C TYR A 124 -7.69 12.70 -6.75
N GLY A 125 -8.43 13.75 -7.11
CA GLY A 125 -9.15 14.57 -6.17
C GLY A 125 -8.26 15.55 -5.42
N LYS A 126 -8.83 16.16 -4.37
CA LYS A 126 -8.12 17.17 -3.57
C LYS A 126 -7.34 16.51 -2.44
N ASN A 127 -6.10 16.93 -2.24
CA ASN A 127 -5.30 16.48 -1.11
C ASN A 127 -5.99 16.82 0.23
N PRO A 128 -6.35 15.84 1.05
CA PRO A 128 -7.06 16.06 2.31
C PRO A 128 -6.30 16.95 3.31
N THR A 129 -4.97 16.97 3.22
CA THR A 129 -4.13 17.79 4.13
C THR A 129 -4.18 19.28 3.81
N LYS A 130 -4.75 19.68 2.66
CA LYS A 130 -4.72 21.04 2.11
C LYS A 130 -3.30 21.61 1.91
N LYS A 131 -2.26 20.77 1.97
CA LYS A 131 -0.87 21.13 1.70
C LYS A 131 -0.60 21.00 0.21
N ASN A 132 -0.81 22.05 -0.55
CA ASN A 132 -0.61 22.04 -2.00
C ASN A 132 0.79 22.53 -2.42
N MET A 133 1.55 23.13 -1.50
CA MET A 133 2.88 23.68 -1.81
C MET A 133 3.95 23.03 -0.93
N GLY A 134 5.10 22.74 -1.56
CA GLY A 134 6.25 22.16 -0.84
C GLY A 134 6.17 20.65 -0.57
N VAL A 135 5.12 19.98 -1.04
CA VAL A 135 4.97 18.53 -0.92
C VAL A 135 5.35 17.88 -2.25
N PRO A 136 6.37 17.01 -2.29
CA PRO A 136 6.76 16.34 -3.53
C PRO A 136 5.69 15.34 -3.99
N CYS A 137 5.42 15.29 -5.29
CA CYS A 137 4.62 14.22 -5.91
C CYS A 137 5.46 13.00 -6.30
N SER A 138 6.79 13.14 -6.33
CA SER A 138 7.73 12.09 -6.71
C SER A 138 8.75 11.83 -5.61
N TYR A 139 9.24 10.60 -5.52
CA TYR A 139 10.11 10.13 -4.44
C TYR A 139 11.24 9.28 -4.99
N VAL A 140 12.44 9.43 -4.42
CA VAL A 140 13.57 8.55 -4.72
C VAL A 140 13.50 7.32 -3.82
N LEU A 141 13.51 6.13 -4.42
CA LEU A 141 13.59 4.85 -3.72
C LEU A 141 15.05 4.55 -3.38
N THR A 142 15.38 4.64 -2.11
CA THR A 142 16.71 4.29 -1.57
C THR A 142 16.68 3.02 -0.72
N GLU A 143 15.48 2.51 -0.44
CA GLU A 143 15.27 1.38 0.45
C GLU A 143 14.97 0.11 -0.33
N THR A 144 15.42 -1.04 0.20
CA THR A 144 15.00 -2.35 -0.29
C THR A 144 13.71 -2.78 0.42
N PRO A 145 12.75 -3.41 -0.30
CA PRO A 145 11.54 -3.94 0.32
C PRO A 145 11.85 -4.99 1.39
N GLU A 146 11.02 -5.04 2.43
CA GLU A 146 11.05 -6.12 3.42
C GLU A 146 10.69 -7.46 2.77
N LYS A 147 11.42 -8.53 3.11
CA LYS A 147 11.06 -9.89 2.72
C LYS A 147 9.93 -10.40 3.63
N ASN A 148 8.69 -10.26 3.21
CA ASN A 148 7.51 -10.61 4.01
C ASN A 148 6.64 -11.73 3.38
N GLY A 149 7.19 -12.48 2.42
CA GLY A 149 6.46 -13.53 1.70
C GLY A 149 5.61 -13.04 0.52
N HIS A 150 5.46 -11.73 0.33
CA HIS A 150 4.83 -11.17 -0.87
C HIS A 150 5.87 -11.05 -1.99
N PRO A 151 5.53 -11.38 -3.25
CA PRO A 151 6.47 -11.38 -4.36
C PRO A 151 7.01 -9.99 -4.73
N CYS A 152 6.26 -8.93 -4.46
CA CYS A 152 6.63 -7.57 -4.80
C CYS A 152 6.16 -6.54 -3.74
N PRO A 153 6.65 -6.62 -2.48
CA PRO A 153 6.23 -5.68 -1.46
C PRO A 153 6.79 -4.28 -1.75
N LYS A 154 6.01 -3.24 -1.44
CA LYS A 154 6.55 -1.86 -1.47
C LYS A 154 7.46 -1.63 -0.26
N PRO A 155 8.57 -0.87 -0.41
CA PRO A 155 9.36 -0.44 0.74
C PRO A 155 8.52 0.38 1.71
N LEU A 156 8.52 -0.01 2.99
CA LEU A 156 7.64 0.59 3.98
C LEU A 156 7.96 2.07 4.24
N GLY A 157 9.24 2.43 4.27
CA GLY A 157 9.66 3.81 4.55
C GLY A 157 9.16 4.80 3.51
N ILE A 158 9.29 4.47 2.21
CA ILE A 158 8.78 5.34 1.15
C ILE A 158 7.24 5.42 1.16
N TRP A 159 6.57 4.30 1.51
CA TRP A 159 5.12 4.25 1.61
C TRP A 159 4.61 5.12 2.77
N LYS A 160 5.29 5.10 3.91
CA LYS A 160 5.03 6.02 5.03
C LYS A 160 5.22 7.49 4.63
N ARG A 161 6.31 7.78 3.91
CA ARG A 161 6.58 9.15 3.44
C ARG A 161 5.49 9.66 2.49
N LEU A 162 5.06 8.85 1.53
CA LEU A 162 3.92 9.17 0.66
C LEU A 162 2.67 9.43 1.51
N MET A 163 2.34 8.53 2.43
CA MET A 163 1.17 8.62 3.29
C MET A 163 1.16 9.91 4.13
N THR A 164 2.27 10.26 4.76
CA THR A 164 2.35 11.49 5.58
C THR A 164 2.21 12.78 4.78
N ASN A 165 2.48 12.73 3.47
CA ASN A 165 2.29 13.86 2.57
C ASN A 165 0.83 14.05 2.12
N VAL A 166 0.04 12.97 2.13
CA VAL A 166 -1.35 13.00 1.65
C VAL A 166 -2.38 12.81 2.76
N THR A 167 -1.95 12.60 4.02
CA THR A 167 -2.85 12.41 5.17
C THR A 167 -2.33 13.14 6.41
N LEU A 168 -3.23 13.42 7.36
CA LEU A 168 -2.92 13.88 8.72
C LEU A 168 -3.06 12.69 9.70
N GLU A 169 -2.48 12.83 10.91
CA GLU A 169 -2.71 11.88 11.99
C GLU A 169 -4.19 11.75 12.33
N GLY A 170 -4.62 10.54 12.65
CA GLY A 170 -6.01 10.20 12.94
C GLY A 170 -6.88 9.98 11.71
N MET A 171 -6.46 10.37 10.51
CA MET A 171 -7.19 10.09 9.27
C MET A 171 -7.25 8.59 8.97
N THR A 172 -8.34 8.16 8.34
CA THR A 172 -8.58 6.77 7.92
C THR A 172 -8.19 6.59 6.45
N VAL A 173 -7.27 5.67 6.19
CA VAL A 173 -6.81 5.26 4.87
C VAL A 173 -7.49 3.95 4.48
N PHE A 174 -7.99 3.82 3.26
CA PHE A 174 -8.51 2.56 2.73
C PHE A 174 -7.61 2.01 1.63
N ASP A 175 -7.32 0.71 1.70
CA ASP A 175 -6.62 -0.03 0.66
C ASP A 175 -7.50 -1.19 0.16
N PRO A 176 -8.13 -1.07 -1.03
CA PRO A 176 -8.96 -2.12 -1.61
C PRO A 176 -8.19 -3.32 -2.15
N PHE A 177 -6.85 -3.22 -2.27
CA PHE A 177 -5.98 -4.29 -2.77
C PHE A 177 -4.78 -4.44 -1.82
N MET A 178 -5.08 -4.70 -0.54
CA MET A 178 -4.15 -4.57 0.58
C MET A 178 -2.90 -5.47 0.44
N GLY A 179 -3.03 -6.63 -0.16
CA GLY A 179 -1.96 -7.63 -0.23
C GLY A 179 -1.40 -7.95 1.16
N SER A 180 -0.08 -8.00 1.28
CA SER A 180 0.61 -8.27 2.55
C SER A 180 0.57 -7.13 3.58
N GLY A 181 -0.24 -6.08 3.34
CA GLY A 181 -0.57 -5.05 4.33
C GLY A 181 0.44 -3.91 4.46
N THR A 182 1.21 -3.56 3.44
CA THR A 182 2.16 -2.44 3.54
C THR A 182 1.45 -1.12 3.88
N THR A 183 0.28 -0.86 3.28
CA THR A 183 -0.52 0.34 3.55
C THR A 183 -1.03 0.38 4.99
N VAL A 184 -1.60 -0.71 5.48
CA VAL A 184 -2.16 -0.76 6.86
C VAL A 184 -1.07 -0.66 7.92
N VAL A 185 0.10 -1.25 7.67
CA VAL A 185 1.27 -1.11 8.55
C VAL A 185 1.81 0.33 8.53
N ALA A 186 1.89 0.95 7.33
CA ALA A 186 2.33 2.34 7.19
C ALA A 186 1.38 3.30 7.93
N ALA A 187 0.08 3.09 7.81
CA ALA A 187 -0.93 3.90 8.50
C ALA A 187 -0.75 3.84 10.02
N ARG A 188 -0.65 2.64 10.57
CA ARG A 188 -0.40 2.43 12.00
C ARG A 188 0.87 3.15 12.48
N GLU A 189 2.00 2.93 11.81
CA GLU A 189 3.28 3.50 12.22
C GLU A 189 3.37 5.01 12.08
N THR A 190 2.43 5.61 11.38
CA THR A 190 2.35 7.06 11.18
C THR A 190 1.16 7.69 11.91
N GLY A 191 0.50 6.97 12.84
CA GLY A 191 -0.62 7.47 13.63
C GLY A 191 -1.92 7.66 12.84
N ARG A 192 -2.08 6.93 11.72
CA ARG A 192 -3.31 6.89 10.90
C ARG A 192 -4.11 5.64 11.24
N LYS A 193 -5.40 5.68 10.94
CA LYS A 193 -6.24 4.48 10.91
C LYS A 193 -6.21 3.86 9.52
N ALA A 194 -6.42 2.55 9.42
CA ALA A 194 -6.48 1.87 8.14
C ALA A 194 -7.59 0.85 8.05
N ILE A 195 -8.16 0.76 6.87
CA ILE A 195 -9.06 -0.33 6.47
C ILE A 195 -8.40 -1.00 5.28
N GLY A 196 -8.25 -2.32 5.30
CA GLY A 196 -7.73 -3.12 4.19
C GLY A 196 -8.74 -4.17 3.75
N ALA A 197 -8.86 -4.37 2.43
CA ALA A 197 -9.58 -5.49 1.85
C ALA A 197 -8.63 -6.36 1.03
N GLU A 198 -8.71 -7.67 1.23
CA GLU A 198 -7.88 -8.65 0.54
C GLU A 198 -8.67 -9.94 0.32
N ILE A 199 -8.61 -10.49 -0.86
CA ILE A 199 -9.35 -11.70 -1.26
C ILE A 199 -8.60 -13.00 -0.90
N ASP A 200 -7.27 -12.93 -0.77
CA ASP A 200 -6.44 -14.06 -0.40
C ASP A 200 -6.20 -14.08 1.11
N GLU A 201 -6.76 -15.08 1.81
CA GLU A 201 -6.67 -15.24 3.25
C GLU A 201 -5.22 -15.25 3.76
N ARG A 202 -4.29 -15.81 3.01
CA ARG A 202 -2.87 -15.88 3.39
C ARG A 202 -2.26 -14.47 3.50
N TYR A 203 -2.66 -13.56 2.62
CA TYR A 203 -2.22 -12.17 2.72
C TYR A 203 -2.89 -11.44 3.87
N CYS A 204 -4.16 -11.74 4.18
CA CYS A 204 -4.83 -11.25 5.38
C CYS A 204 -4.07 -11.70 6.64
N GLU A 205 -3.66 -12.97 6.72
CA GLU A 205 -2.89 -13.51 7.84
C GLU A 205 -1.53 -12.82 7.99
N ILE A 206 -0.81 -12.62 6.88
CA ILE A 206 0.48 -11.91 6.88
C ILE A 206 0.30 -10.47 7.37
N ALA A 207 -0.69 -9.76 6.86
CA ALA A 207 -0.97 -8.38 7.25
C ALA A 207 -1.36 -8.28 8.74
N ALA A 208 -2.22 -9.16 9.23
CA ALA A 208 -2.63 -9.24 10.63
C ALA A 208 -1.43 -9.50 11.56
N LYS A 209 -0.57 -10.46 11.21
CA LYS A 209 0.67 -10.74 11.96
C LYS A 209 1.62 -9.54 12.00
N ARG A 210 1.82 -8.86 10.87
CA ARG A 210 2.66 -7.63 10.81
C ARG A 210 2.10 -6.53 11.70
N CYS A 211 0.79 -6.37 11.73
CA CYS A 211 0.13 -5.41 12.60
C CYS A 211 0.29 -5.79 14.09
N SER A 212 0.05 -7.03 14.47
CA SER A 212 0.14 -7.50 15.87
C SER A 212 1.56 -7.44 16.43
N GLN A 213 2.57 -7.85 15.66
CA GLN A 213 3.96 -7.84 16.11
C GLN A 213 4.46 -6.44 16.45
N ARG A 214 4.02 -5.42 15.73
CA ARG A 214 4.44 -4.03 15.95
C ARG A 214 3.78 -3.39 17.16
N LEU A 215 2.60 -3.86 17.58
CA LEU A 215 2.01 -3.48 18.88
C LEU A 215 2.90 -3.92 20.04
N LEU A 216 3.34 -5.18 20.04
CA LEU A 216 4.20 -5.73 21.09
C LEU A 216 5.54 -4.99 21.24
N PHE A 217 6.10 -4.49 20.14
CA PHE A 217 7.32 -3.67 20.17
C PHE A 217 7.06 -2.28 20.73
N ALA A 218 5.95 -1.62 20.37
CA ALA A 218 5.59 -0.30 20.87
C ALA A 218 5.33 -0.32 22.37
N GLU A 219 4.61 -1.33 22.88
CA GLU A 219 4.35 -1.51 24.32
C GLU A 219 5.64 -1.75 25.12
N ARG A 220 6.57 -2.55 24.59
CA ARG A 220 7.88 -2.79 25.24
C ARG A 220 8.74 -1.51 25.33
N LEU A 221 8.74 -0.68 24.29
CA LEU A 221 9.47 0.59 24.30
C LEU A 221 8.81 1.62 25.23
N GLY A 222 7.48 1.66 25.28
CA GLY A 222 6.72 2.52 26.20
C GLY A 222 6.95 2.16 27.65
N SER A 223 7.03 0.87 27.99
CA SER A 223 7.32 0.42 29.36
C SER A 223 8.74 0.74 29.82
N HIS A 224 9.73 0.74 28.92
CA HIS A 224 11.11 1.15 29.24
C HIS A 224 11.26 2.65 29.46
N ALA A 225 10.54 3.49 28.70
CA ALA A 225 10.55 4.94 28.86
C ALA A 225 9.93 5.38 30.19
N ALA A 226 8.88 4.71 30.65
CA ALA A 226 8.25 4.96 31.95
C ALA A 226 9.17 4.61 33.13
N CYS A 227 9.98 3.55 33.01
CA CYS A 227 10.91 3.10 34.05
C CYS A 227 12.09 4.06 34.22
N CYS A 228 12.60 4.69 33.13
CA CYS A 228 13.72 5.64 33.22
C CYS A 228 13.32 7.00 33.79
N CYS A 229 12.05 7.40 33.74
CA CYS A 229 11.60 8.67 34.35
C CYS A 229 11.36 8.56 35.86
N ALA A 230 11.12 7.38 36.40
CA ALA A 230 10.88 7.16 37.83
C ALA A 230 12.18 7.23 38.67
N SER A 231 13.35 7.02 38.08
CA SER A 231 14.65 7.00 38.78
C SER A 231 15.35 8.36 38.88
N ARG A 232 14.77 9.47 38.40
CA ARG A 232 15.33 10.82 38.46
C ARG A 232 14.62 11.79 39.39
N ARG A 233 13.79 11.30 40.31
CA ARG A 233 13.11 12.15 41.33
C ARG A 233 13.46 11.71 42.77
N SER A 234 14.73 11.48 43.02
CA SER A 234 15.21 11.35 44.41
C SER A 234 16.71 11.70 44.46
N THR A 235 17.01 12.97 44.39
CA THR A 235 18.17 13.65 45.05
C THR A 235 17.87 15.10 45.14
#